data_f9a180ee05a8753beb7f760a0c80138f
#
_entry.id   f9a180ee05a8753beb7f760a0c80138f
#
_cell.length_a   1.000
_cell.length_b   1.000
_cell.length_c   1.000
_cell.angle_alpha   90.00
_cell.angle_beta   90.00
_cell.angle_gamma   90.00
#
_symmetry.space_group_name_H-M   'P 1'
#
loop_
_entity.id
_entity.type
_entity.pdbx_description
1 polymer ?
#
loop_
_entity_poly.entity_id
_entity_poly.type
_entity_poly.pdbx_seq_one_letter_code
_entity_poly.pdbx_strand_id
1 'polypeptide(L)'
;LETGVSPRCHLEDITRSDIYGFVIPFCLELMHLMEEYQIPVKIRVCDTMGYGVNYPGAVIPRSIPGIIYGLRVHAGVPSELIEFHGHNDFYKAVSNSSTAWLYGACGVNCSLFGIGERTGNTPLEAMVFEYAQLKGDLNGMNTRVITELAEYYEKEIGYQIPPRTPFVGKNFNVTRAGIHADGLLKNEEIYNIFDTEKFLNRPVLCAISNTSGPVSYTHLRAHETL
;
A
#
# COMPACT_ATOMS: atom_id res chain seq x y z
N LEU A 1 -20.03 -23.04 15.70
CA LEU A 1 -21.33 -23.03 14.98
C LEU A 1 -22.35 -22.14 15.67
N GLU A 2 -22.45 -22.18 16.99
CA GLU A 2 -23.46 -21.45 17.77
C GLU A 2 -23.18 -19.94 17.89
N THR A 3 -21.95 -19.47 17.62
CA THR A 3 -21.51 -18.08 17.89
C THR A 3 -21.65 -17.14 16.70
N GLY A 4 -21.90 -17.65 15.48
CA GLY A 4 -21.91 -16.84 14.25
C GLY A 4 -20.57 -16.21 13.87
N VAL A 5 -19.45 -16.66 14.45
CA VAL A 5 -18.10 -16.15 14.18
C VAL A 5 -17.54 -16.77 12.92
N SER A 6 -17.08 -15.94 11.99
CA SER A 6 -16.31 -16.38 10.81
C SER A 6 -14.83 -16.52 11.17
N PRO A 7 -14.26 -17.74 11.15
CA PRO A 7 -12.86 -17.94 11.48
C PRO A 7 -11.94 -17.38 10.41
N ARG A 8 -10.73 -16.98 10.83
CA ARG A 8 -9.64 -16.55 9.95
C ARG A 8 -8.36 -17.26 10.36
N CYS A 9 -7.77 -17.98 9.43
CA CYS A 9 -6.48 -18.64 9.62
C CYS A 9 -5.37 -17.70 9.13
N HIS A 10 -4.40 -17.39 10.01
CA HIS A 10 -3.23 -16.61 9.66
C HIS A 10 -2.07 -17.55 9.42
N LEU A 11 -1.55 -17.58 8.20
CA LEU A 11 -0.36 -18.35 7.82
C LEU A 11 0.85 -17.46 8.05
N GLU A 12 1.26 -17.39 9.33
CA GLU A 12 2.41 -16.59 9.74
C GLU A 12 3.70 -17.11 9.10
N ASP A 13 4.59 -16.18 8.74
CA ASP A 13 5.90 -16.47 8.17
C ASP A 13 5.87 -17.36 6.91
N ILE A 14 4.83 -17.20 6.11
CA ILE A 14 4.60 -18.04 4.93
C ILE A 14 5.75 -17.96 3.92
N THR A 15 6.43 -16.81 3.85
CA THR A 15 7.57 -16.61 2.94
C THR A 15 8.85 -17.33 3.34
N ARG A 16 8.82 -18.09 4.45
CA ARG A 16 9.87 -19.03 4.88
C ARG A 16 9.34 -20.45 5.11
N SER A 17 8.07 -20.69 4.85
CA SER A 17 7.42 -21.98 5.08
C SER A 17 7.56 -22.91 3.87
N ASP A 18 7.39 -24.21 4.10
CA ASP A 18 7.28 -25.18 3.03
C ASP A 18 5.88 -25.14 2.41
N ILE A 19 5.76 -24.48 1.25
CA ILE A 19 4.48 -24.24 0.59
C ILE A 19 3.84 -25.54 0.15
N TYR A 20 4.57 -26.42 -0.51
CA TYR A 20 4.00 -27.63 -1.10
C TYR A 20 3.98 -28.83 -0.13
N GLY A 21 4.93 -28.90 0.80
CA GLY A 21 4.97 -29.99 1.79
C GLY A 21 4.07 -29.76 3.00
N PHE A 22 3.74 -28.49 3.30
CA PHE A 22 2.92 -28.16 4.46
C PHE A 22 1.72 -27.26 4.15
N VAL A 23 1.95 -26.05 3.58
CA VAL A 23 0.90 -25.02 3.47
C VAL A 23 -0.25 -25.50 2.58
N ILE A 24 0.04 -26.05 1.41
CA ILE A 24 -0.98 -26.54 0.49
C ILE A 24 -1.78 -27.70 1.08
N PRO A 25 -1.16 -28.78 1.62
CA PRO A 25 -1.90 -29.83 2.31
C PRO A 25 -2.77 -29.34 3.46
N PHE A 26 -2.25 -28.40 4.27
CA PHE A 26 -3.00 -27.80 5.37
C PHE A 26 -4.23 -27.02 4.85
N CYS A 27 -4.09 -26.24 3.79
CA CYS A 27 -5.20 -25.49 3.21
C CYS A 27 -6.23 -26.43 2.53
N LEU A 28 -5.80 -27.54 1.94
CA LEU A 28 -6.74 -28.56 1.41
C LEU A 28 -7.62 -29.12 2.53
N GLU A 29 -7.04 -29.42 3.69
CA GLU A 29 -7.79 -29.89 4.84
C GLU A 29 -8.76 -28.81 5.37
N LEU A 30 -8.34 -27.54 5.41
CA LEU A 30 -9.24 -26.43 5.74
C LEU A 30 -10.41 -26.31 4.76
N MET A 31 -10.19 -26.48 3.46
CA MET A 31 -11.26 -26.46 2.46
C MET A 31 -12.23 -27.64 2.67
N HIS A 32 -11.75 -28.83 3.00
CA HIS A 32 -12.57 -29.99 3.38
C HIS A 32 -13.46 -29.66 4.59
N LEU A 33 -12.87 -29.12 5.67
CA LEU A 33 -13.61 -28.73 6.87
C LEU A 33 -14.65 -27.64 6.59
N MET A 34 -14.33 -26.68 5.71
CA MET A 34 -15.28 -25.65 5.27
C MET A 34 -16.50 -26.29 4.57
N GLU A 35 -16.25 -27.25 3.70
CA GLU A 35 -17.31 -27.97 3.00
C GLU A 35 -18.15 -28.82 3.95
N GLU A 36 -17.50 -29.55 4.85
CA GLU A 36 -18.19 -30.42 5.85
C GLU A 36 -19.07 -29.60 6.80
N TYR A 37 -18.54 -28.48 7.33
CA TYR A 37 -19.24 -27.69 8.35
C TYR A 37 -20.00 -26.49 7.79
N GLN A 38 -19.92 -26.21 6.49
CA GLN A 38 -20.55 -25.07 5.83
C GLN A 38 -20.17 -23.71 6.46
N ILE A 39 -18.92 -23.61 6.94
CA ILE A 39 -18.38 -22.39 7.58
C ILE A 39 -17.20 -21.89 6.76
N PRO A 40 -17.28 -20.70 6.14
CA PRO A 40 -16.17 -20.14 5.39
C PRO A 40 -15.01 -19.74 6.33
N VAL A 41 -13.79 -20.15 5.98
CA VAL A 41 -12.55 -19.76 6.69
C VAL A 41 -11.73 -18.85 5.78
N LYS A 42 -11.47 -17.63 6.22
CA LYS A 42 -10.54 -16.76 5.53
C LYS A 42 -9.10 -17.20 5.76
N ILE A 43 -8.30 -17.17 4.71
CA ILE A 43 -6.88 -17.50 4.73
C ILE A 43 -6.09 -16.20 4.58
N ARG A 44 -5.34 -15.81 5.60
CA ARG A 44 -4.45 -14.65 5.54
C ARG A 44 -3.02 -15.10 5.28
N VAL A 45 -2.48 -14.69 4.16
CA VAL A 45 -1.08 -14.89 3.76
C VAL A 45 -0.24 -13.82 4.44
N CYS A 46 0.61 -14.19 5.39
CA CYS A 46 1.41 -13.25 6.18
C CYS A 46 2.89 -13.29 5.75
N ASP A 47 3.32 -12.25 5.04
CA ASP A 47 4.74 -11.99 4.80
C ASP A 47 5.34 -11.31 6.04
N THR A 48 5.46 -12.08 7.11
CA THR A 48 5.76 -11.62 8.47
C THR A 48 7.10 -10.89 8.56
N MET A 49 8.08 -11.28 7.77
CA MET A 49 9.43 -10.69 7.78
C MET A 49 9.71 -9.83 6.53
N GLY A 50 8.72 -9.60 5.67
CA GLY A 50 8.87 -8.81 4.47
C GLY A 50 9.77 -9.43 3.40
N TYR A 51 10.01 -10.75 3.45
CA TYR A 51 10.88 -11.47 2.50
C TYR A 51 10.25 -11.69 1.13
N GLY A 52 8.96 -11.52 1.02
CA GLY A 52 8.23 -11.71 -0.23
C GLY A 52 8.76 -10.84 -1.37
N VAL A 53 8.63 -11.35 -2.57
CA VAL A 53 8.93 -10.62 -3.80
C VAL A 53 7.79 -10.77 -4.79
N ASN A 54 7.62 -9.75 -5.63
CA ASN A 54 6.52 -9.65 -6.57
C ASN A 54 6.77 -10.31 -7.94
N TYR A 55 7.78 -11.19 -8.05
CA TYR A 55 8.08 -11.90 -9.29
C TYR A 55 7.42 -13.28 -9.33
N PRO A 56 6.68 -13.61 -10.40
CA PRO A 56 6.13 -14.97 -10.58
C PRO A 56 7.22 -16.04 -10.62
N GLY A 57 8.35 -15.76 -11.27
CA GLY A 57 9.47 -16.69 -11.41
C GLY A 57 10.46 -16.73 -10.25
N ALA A 58 10.19 -16.02 -9.15
CA ALA A 58 11.03 -16.14 -7.97
C ALA A 58 10.86 -17.51 -7.28
N VAL A 59 11.91 -17.93 -6.59
CA VAL A 59 11.89 -19.21 -5.86
C VAL A 59 10.80 -19.21 -4.77
N ILE A 60 10.10 -20.33 -4.65
CA ILE A 60 9.18 -20.59 -3.55
C ILE A 60 10.01 -20.89 -2.28
N PRO A 61 9.67 -20.29 -1.11
CA PRO A 61 8.45 -19.54 -0.78
C PRO A 61 8.54 -18.00 -0.89
N ARG A 62 9.45 -17.44 -1.68
CA ARG A 62 9.62 -15.98 -1.81
C ARG A 62 8.62 -15.30 -2.74
N SER A 63 8.14 -16.01 -3.76
CA SER A 63 7.22 -15.47 -4.76
C SER A 63 5.82 -15.29 -4.19
N ILE A 64 5.38 -14.04 -3.97
CA ILE A 64 3.99 -13.75 -3.60
C ILE A 64 3.01 -14.22 -4.68
N PRO A 65 3.25 -13.97 -5.99
CA PRO A 65 2.41 -14.55 -7.04
C PRO A 65 2.32 -16.06 -6.97
N GLY A 66 3.46 -16.73 -6.75
CA GLY A 66 3.52 -18.20 -6.66
C GLY A 66 2.76 -18.75 -5.47
N ILE A 67 2.83 -18.09 -4.31
CA ILE A 67 2.07 -18.47 -3.11
C ILE A 67 0.56 -18.34 -3.37
N ILE A 68 0.11 -17.18 -3.85
CA ILE A 68 -1.32 -16.95 -4.14
C ILE A 68 -1.83 -17.93 -5.19
N TYR A 69 -1.05 -18.16 -6.25
CA TYR A 69 -1.38 -19.16 -7.27
C TYR A 69 -1.51 -20.57 -6.65
N GLY A 70 -0.55 -20.97 -5.82
CA GLY A 70 -0.57 -22.26 -5.14
C GLY A 70 -1.83 -22.46 -4.28
N LEU A 71 -2.19 -21.47 -3.48
CA LEU A 71 -3.40 -21.51 -2.67
C LEU A 71 -4.67 -21.63 -3.53
N ARG A 72 -4.78 -20.85 -4.61
CA ARG A 72 -5.95 -20.86 -5.48
C ARG A 72 -6.08 -22.14 -6.30
N VAL A 73 -4.97 -22.55 -6.93
CA VAL A 73 -5.00 -23.60 -7.95
C VAL A 73 -4.73 -24.98 -7.35
N HIS A 74 -3.81 -25.09 -6.41
CA HIS A 74 -3.43 -26.39 -5.84
C HIS A 74 -4.16 -26.72 -4.53
N ALA A 75 -4.53 -25.71 -3.73
CA ALA A 75 -5.34 -25.91 -2.53
C ALA A 75 -6.84 -25.59 -2.73
N GLY A 76 -7.23 -25.07 -3.90
CA GLY A 76 -8.64 -24.77 -4.19
C GLY A 76 -9.25 -23.63 -3.36
N VAL A 77 -8.43 -22.79 -2.74
CA VAL A 77 -8.93 -21.67 -1.91
C VAL A 77 -9.60 -20.63 -2.80
N PRO A 78 -10.88 -20.31 -2.58
CA PRO A 78 -11.56 -19.26 -3.32
C PRO A 78 -10.90 -17.89 -3.13
N SER A 79 -10.86 -17.09 -4.18
CA SER A 79 -10.24 -15.74 -4.14
C SER A 79 -10.80 -14.86 -3.05
N GLU A 80 -12.10 -14.89 -2.82
CA GLU A 80 -12.81 -14.11 -1.80
C GLU A 80 -12.47 -14.49 -0.36
N LEU A 81 -11.72 -15.58 -0.17
CA LEU A 81 -11.26 -16.02 1.15
C LEU A 81 -9.76 -15.74 1.38
N ILE A 82 -9.02 -15.30 0.36
CA ILE A 82 -7.59 -15.00 0.48
C ILE A 82 -7.38 -13.52 0.84
N GLU A 83 -6.67 -13.29 1.93
CA GLU A 83 -6.20 -11.95 2.33
C GLU A 83 -4.67 -11.94 2.38
N PHE A 84 -4.07 -10.76 2.19
CA PHE A 84 -2.62 -10.57 2.30
C PHE A 84 -2.29 -9.61 3.44
N HIS A 85 -1.22 -9.92 4.18
CA HIS A 85 -0.63 -9.08 5.22
C HIS A 85 0.87 -9.00 5.00
N GLY A 86 1.38 -7.79 4.75
CA GLY A 86 2.79 -7.58 4.44
C GLY A 86 3.48 -6.63 5.42
N HIS A 87 4.77 -6.92 5.69
CA HIS A 87 5.70 -6.02 6.36
C HIS A 87 6.66 -5.35 5.38
N ASN A 88 7.23 -4.21 5.80
CA ASN A 88 7.97 -3.32 4.89
C ASN A 88 9.48 -3.39 5.05
N ASP A 89 10.01 -4.45 5.65
CA ASP A 89 11.43 -4.60 5.99
C ASP A 89 12.36 -4.48 4.77
N PHE A 90 11.87 -4.81 3.58
CA PHE A 90 12.59 -4.68 2.31
C PHE A 90 11.95 -3.67 1.35
N TYR A 91 11.17 -2.70 1.85
CA TYR A 91 10.48 -1.68 1.04
C TYR A 91 9.51 -2.27 0.00
N LYS A 92 8.93 -3.45 0.24
CA LYS A 92 8.07 -4.15 -0.73
C LYS A 92 6.62 -4.34 -0.28
N ALA A 93 6.24 -3.81 0.88
CA ALA A 93 4.90 -4.01 1.41
C ALA A 93 3.80 -3.61 0.40
N VAL A 94 3.90 -2.44 -0.22
CA VAL A 94 2.93 -1.96 -1.21
C VAL A 94 2.95 -2.83 -2.46
N SER A 95 4.11 -3.06 -3.06
CA SER A 95 4.21 -3.84 -4.31
C SER A 95 3.78 -5.30 -4.14
N ASN A 96 4.08 -5.92 -2.99
CA ASN A 96 3.61 -7.27 -2.67
C ASN A 96 2.10 -7.32 -2.44
N SER A 97 1.54 -6.31 -1.78
CA SER A 97 0.09 -6.17 -1.56
C SER A 97 -0.68 -6.01 -2.88
N SER A 98 -0.21 -5.12 -3.74
CA SER A 98 -0.74 -4.93 -5.09
C SER A 98 -0.67 -6.23 -5.90
N THR A 99 0.47 -6.92 -5.84
CA THR A 99 0.65 -8.21 -6.50
C THR A 99 -0.31 -9.27 -5.97
N ALA A 100 -0.52 -9.33 -4.65
CA ALA A 100 -1.50 -10.27 -4.08
C ALA A 100 -2.92 -10.03 -4.64
N TRP A 101 -3.36 -8.76 -4.78
CA TRP A 101 -4.62 -8.42 -5.44
C TRP A 101 -4.67 -8.91 -6.88
N LEU A 102 -3.63 -8.60 -7.67
CA LEU A 102 -3.57 -8.97 -9.09
C LEU A 102 -3.61 -10.49 -9.30
N TYR A 103 -3.10 -11.26 -8.35
CA TYR A 103 -3.12 -12.72 -8.41
C TYR A 103 -4.32 -13.37 -7.71
N GLY A 104 -5.19 -12.57 -7.10
CA GLY A 104 -6.51 -13.00 -6.66
C GLY A 104 -6.77 -13.03 -5.16
N ALA A 105 -5.98 -12.32 -4.35
CA ALA A 105 -6.39 -12.01 -2.98
C ALA A 105 -7.54 -11.00 -3.00
N CYS A 106 -8.56 -11.21 -2.19
CA CYS A 106 -9.72 -10.30 -2.12
C CYS A 106 -9.43 -9.05 -1.29
N GLY A 107 -8.44 -9.08 -0.44
CA GLY A 107 -8.15 -7.97 0.47
C GLY A 107 -6.70 -7.91 0.91
N VAL A 108 -6.30 -6.72 1.33
CA VAL A 108 -5.00 -6.43 1.92
C VAL A 108 -5.20 -5.84 3.30
N ASN A 109 -4.46 -6.34 4.26
CA ASN A 109 -4.44 -5.78 5.61
C ASN A 109 -3.45 -4.61 5.66
N CYS A 110 -3.95 -3.42 5.95
CA CYS A 110 -3.20 -2.17 5.98
C CYS A 110 -3.26 -1.50 7.35
N SER A 111 -2.36 -0.55 7.56
CA SER A 111 -2.39 0.38 8.69
C SER A 111 -2.26 1.82 8.18
N LEU A 112 -2.76 2.80 8.94
CA LEU A 112 -2.56 4.21 8.62
C LEU A 112 -1.06 4.51 8.65
N PHE A 113 -0.58 5.17 7.60
CA PHE A 113 0.82 5.60 7.42
C PHE A 113 1.84 4.44 7.50
N GLY A 114 1.38 3.21 7.34
CA GLY A 114 2.22 2.03 7.49
C GLY A 114 2.68 1.76 8.92
N ILE A 115 2.03 2.36 9.93
CA ILE A 115 2.41 2.14 11.33
C ILE A 115 2.28 0.67 11.68
N GLY A 116 3.34 0.10 12.25
CA GLY A 116 3.41 -1.31 12.63
C GLY A 116 4.76 -1.66 13.25
N GLU A 117 4.97 -2.93 13.50
CA GLU A 117 6.23 -3.40 14.07
C GLU A 117 7.41 -3.21 13.11
N ARG A 118 8.60 -3.01 13.65
CA ARG A 118 9.88 -2.82 12.94
C ARG A 118 9.80 -1.65 11.94
N THR A 119 9.74 -1.95 10.66
CA THR A 119 9.67 -0.98 9.56
C THR A 119 8.24 -0.68 9.12
N GLY A 120 7.25 -1.29 9.78
CA GLY A 120 5.83 -1.08 9.55
C GLY A 120 5.20 -2.07 8.57
N ASN A 121 3.95 -1.80 8.27
CA ASN A 121 3.09 -2.60 7.40
C ASN A 121 2.78 -1.87 6.08
N THR A 122 1.88 -2.44 5.30
CA THR A 122 1.37 -1.80 4.09
C THR A 122 0.58 -0.53 4.46
N PRO A 123 0.98 0.66 3.98
CA PRO A 123 0.24 1.89 4.22
C PRO A 123 -1.13 1.88 3.55
N LEU A 124 -2.18 2.23 4.29
CA LEU A 124 -3.55 2.26 3.76
C LEU A 124 -3.69 3.28 2.64
N GLU A 125 -3.14 4.47 2.82
CA GLU A 125 -3.18 5.55 1.83
C GLU A 125 -2.50 5.14 0.51
N ALA A 126 -1.42 4.38 0.57
CA ALA A 126 -0.77 3.87 -0.64
C ALA A 126 -1.71 2.90 -1.39
N MET A 127 -2.39 2.01 -0.67
CA MET A 127 -3.30 1.04 -1.30
C MET A 127 -4.59 1.67 -1.83
N VAL A 128 -5.05 2.78 -1.24
CA VAL A 128 -6.17 3.58 -1.79
C VAL A 128 -5.80 4.15 -3.17
N PHE A 129 -4.61 4.73 -3.31
CA PHE A 129 -4.16 5.24 -4.60
C PHE A 129 -3.77 4.13 -5.59
N GLU A 130 -3.23 3.02 -5.10
CA GLU A 130 -3.00 1.82 -5.92
C GLU A 130 -4.33 1.28 -6.49
N TYR A 131 -5.37 1.23 -5.67
CA TYR A 131 -6.72 0.86 -6.13
C TYR A 131 -7.21 1.81 -7.24
N ALA A 132 -7.05 3.12 -7.04
CA ALA A 132 -7.45 4.11 -8.04
C ALA A 132 -6.69 3.94 -9.37
N GLN A 133 -5.39 3.65 -9.32
CA GLN A 133 -4.59 3.37 -10.51
C GLN A 133 -5.06 2.11 -11.24
N LEU A 134 -5.38 1.05 -10.51
CA LEU A 134 -5.83 -0.22 -11.10
C LEU A 134 -7.26 -0.16 -11.65
N LYS A 135 -8.14 0.61 -11.02
CA LYS A 135 -9.57 0.71 -11.39
C LYS A 135 -9.91 1.91 -12.28
N GLY A 136 -9.05 2.92 -12.31
CA GLY A 136 -9.29 4.18 -13.03
C GLY A 136 -10.15 5.19 -12.26
N ASP A 137 -10.63 4.87 -11.08
CA ASP A 137 -11.36 5.78 -10.20
C ASP A 137 -11.22 5.40 -8.71
N LEU A 138 -11.69 6.27 -7.83
CA LEU A 138 -11.68 6.08 -6.39
C LEU A 138 -12.93 5.37 -5.83
N ASN A 139 -13.89 5.02 -6.67
CA ASN A 139 -15.15 4.38 -6.27
C ASN A 139 -15.85 5.10 -5.10
N GLY A 140 -15.89 6.44 -5.14
CA GLY A 140 -16.51 7.28 -4.11
C GLY A 140 -15.70 7.47 -2.82
N MET A 141 -14.49 6.95 -2.72
CA MET A 141 -13.64 7.19 -1.56
C MET A 141 -13.23 8.67 -1.46
N ASN A 142 -13.41 9.26 -0.27
CA ASN A 142 -12.95 10.60 0.03
C ASN A 142 -11.49 10.58 0.49
N THR A 143 -10.56 10.85 -0.43
CA THR A 143 -9.12 10.82 -0.13
C THR A 143 -8.61 12.05 0.60
N ARG A 144 -9.37 13.16 0.68
CA ARG A 144 -8.99 14.34 1.46
C ARG A 144 -8.85 14.04 2.94
N VAL A 145 -9.60 13.07 3.44
CA VAL A 145 -9.51 12.61 4.83
C VAL A 145 -8.10 12.08 5.20
N ILE A 146 -7.31 11.66 4.21
CA ILE A 146 -5.91 11.21 4.44
C ILE A 146 -5.08 12.37 5.02
N THR A 147 -5.23 13.57 4.51
CA THR A 147 -4.55 14.76 5.04
C THR A 147 -5.05 15.13 6.44
N GLU A 148 -6.36 15.08 6.65
CA GLU A 148 -6.96 15.35 7.96
C GLU A 148 -6.48 14.37 9.03
N LEU A 149 -6.39 13.08 8.68
CA LEU A 149 -5.85 12.04 9.56
C LEU A 149 -4.36 12.24 9.85
N ALA A 150 -3.56 12.62 8.85
CA ALA A 150 -2.15 12.91 9.05
C ALA A 150 -1.95 14.08 10.02
N GLU A 151 -2.71 15.16 9.85
CA GLU A 151 -2.69 16.30 10.77
C GLU A 151 -3.14 15.92 12.20
N TYR A 152 -4.19 15.12 12.31
CA TYR A 152 -4.67 14.63 13.61
C TYR A 152 -3.59 13.80 14.33
N TYR A 153 -2.93 12.87 13.61
CA TYR A 153 -1.88 12.06 14.18
C TYR A 153 -0.67 12.88 14.64
N GLU A 154 -0.28 13.91 13.87
CA GLU A 154 0.81 14.80 14.29
C GLU A 154 0.44 15.68 15.49
N LYS A 155 -0.76 16.28 15.50
CA LYS A 155 -1.18 17.24 16.52
C LYS A 155 -1.65 16.59 17.82
N GLU A 156 -2.52 15.57 17.72
CA GLU A 156 -3.22 15.01 18.87
C GLU A 156 -2.52 13.77 19.43
N ILE A 157 -1.87 12.98 18.56
CA ILE A 157 -1.18 11.74 18.98
C ILE A 157 0.32 11.99 19.15
N GLY A 158 0.88 13.03 18.53
CA GLY A 158 2.31 13.35 18.57
C GLY A 158 3.16 12.43 17.66
N TYR A 159 2.51 11.72 16.75
CA TYR A 159 3.23 10.88 15.78
C TYR A 159 3.89 11.74 14.71
N GLN A 160 5.21 11.60 14.56
CA GLN A 160 5.97 12.38 13.59
C GLN A 160 6.03 11.66 12.25
N ILE A 161 5.28 12.15 11.27
CA ILE A 161 5.34 11.62 9.90
C ILE A 161 6.62 12.13 9.23
N PRO A 162 7.48 11.24 8.67
CA PRO A 162 8.66 11.69 7.95
C PRO A 162 8.28 12.63 6.80
N PRO A 163 8.99 13.76 6.62
CA PRO A 163 8.55 14.84 5.73
C PRO A 163 8.36 14.44 4.26
N ARG A 164 8.97 13.36 3.82
CA ARG A 164 8.88 12.87 2.42
C ARG A 164 8.06 11.59 2.28
N THR A 165 7.30 11.20 3.30
CA THR A 165 6.39 10.06 3.19
C THR A 165 5.38 10.34 2.08
N PRO A 166 5.22 9.43 1.11
CA PRO A 166 4.26 9.62 0.03
C PRO A 166 2.87 9.97 0.56
N PHE A 167 2.17 10.86 -0.12
CA PHE A 167 0.81 11.34 0.15
C PHE A 167 0.62 12.16 1.43
N VAL A 168 1.32 11.87 2.51
CA VAL A 168 1.06 12.43 3.86
C VAL A 168 2.18 13.30 4.41
N GLY A 169 3.41 13.10 4.00
CA GLY A 169 4.55 13.91 4.46
C GLY A 169 4.42 15.37 4.05
N LYS A 170 4.85 16.30 4.90
CA LYS A 170 4.75 17.75 4.62
C LYS A 170 5.47 18.23 3.36
N ASN A 171 6.43 17.46 2.85
CA ASN A 171 7.23 17.77 1.68
C ASN A 171 7.05 16.76 0.52
N PHE A 172 6.02 15.90 0.55
CA PHE A 172 5.89 14.85 -0.45
C PHE A 172 5.67 15.42 -1.88
N ASN A 173 5.01 16.57 -2.01
CA ASN A 173 4.70 17.25 -3.26
C ASN A 173 5.44 18.59 -3.41
N VAL A 174 6.59 18.76 -2.72
CA VAL A 174 7.40 19.98 -2.79
C VAL A 174 8.51 19.80 -3.82
N THR A 175 8.50 20.66 -4.83
CA THR A 175 9.58 20.74 -5.84
C THR A 175 10.61 21.82 -5.47
N ARG A 176 11.89 21.59 -5.77
CA ARG A 176 13.00 22.49 -5.41
C ARG A 176 13.91 22.85 -6.57
N ALA A 177 13.92 22.07 -7.63
CA ALA A 177 14.76 22.33 -8.80
C ALA A 177 14.15 23.43 -9.67
N GLY A 178 14.93 24.40 -10.11
CA GLY A 178 14.46 25.54 -10.90
C GLY A 178 13.75 25.14 -12.20
N ILE A 179 14.25 24.12 -12.89
CA ILE A 179 13.64 23.61 -14.12
C ILE A 179 12.26 22.97 -13.84
N HIS A 180 12.10 22.32 -12.70
CA HIS A 180 10.81 21.74 -12.30
C HIS A 180 9.82 22.82 -11.88
N ALA A 181 10.31 23.88 -11.20
CA ALA A 181 9.52 25.04 -10.85
C ALA A 181 8.98 25.77 -12.09
N ASP A 182 9.82 26.00 -13.09
CA ASP A 182 9.43 26.59 -14.37
C ASP A 182 8.39 25.72 -15.10
N GLY A 183 8.57 24.41 -15.08
CA GLY A 183 7.59 23.46 -15.65
C GLY A 183 6.23 23.53 -14.97
N LEU A 184 6.20 23.50 -13.63
CA LEU A 184 4.96 23.60 -12.84
C LEU A 184 4.19 24.90 -13.11
N LEU A 185 4.89 26.02 -13.27
CA LEU A 185 4.27 27.32 -13.56
C LEU A 185 3.66 27.39 -14.97
N LYS A 186 4.21 26.64 -15.92
CA LYS A 186 3.69 26.55 -17.29
C LYS A 186 2.51 25.59 -17.39
N ASN A 187 2.62 24.46 -16.76
CA ASN A 187 1.56 23.45 -16.62
C ASN A 187 1.86 22.56 -15.42
N GLU A 188 1.00 22.61 -14.42
CA GLU A 188 1.16 21.84 -13.17
C GLU A 188 1.26 20.32 -13.41
N GLU A 189 0.58 19.79 -14.42
CA GLU A 189 0.60 18.37 -14.76
C GLU A 189 2.00 17.84 -15.15
N ILE A 190 2.92 18.71 -15.56
CA ILE A 190 4.26 18.30 -16.00
C ILE A 190 5.07 17.67 -14.86
N TYR A 191 4.93 18.21 -13.63
CA TYR A 191 5.72 17.78 -12.47
C TYR A 191 4.86 17.48 -11.23
N ASN A 192 3.55 17.46 -11.36
CA ASN A 192 2.68 16.96 -10.31
C ASN A 192 2.41 15.47 -10.52
N ILE A 193 2.42 14.69 -9.44
CA ILE A 193 2.14 13.24 -9.51
C ILE A 193 0.70 12.95 -9.93
N PHE A 194 -0.22 13.81 -9.54
CA PHE A 194 -1.64 13.90 -9.88
C PHE A 194 -2.18 15.23 -9.29
N ASP A 195 -3.42 15.57 -9.49
CA ASP A 195 -4.06 16.74 -8.87
C ASP A 195 -4.16 16.58 -7.34
N THR A 196 -3.07 16.91 -6.64
CA THR A 196 -2.94 16.74 -5.19
C THR A 196 -3.82 17.71 -4.41
N GLU A 197 -4.20 18.85 -4.98
CA GLU A 197 -5.17 19.78 -4.37
C GLU A 197 -6.56 19.16 -4.36
N LYS A 198 -7.01 18.64 -5.50
CA LYS A 198 -8.31 18.00 -5.62
C LYS A 198 -8.46 16.78 -4.72
N PHE A 199 -7.48 15.87 -4.74
CA PHE A 199 -7.58 14.57 -4.07
C PHE A 199 -7.10 14.55 -2.64
N LEU A 200 -6.20 15.45 -2.24
CA LEU A 200 -5.62 15.49 -0.90
C LEU A 200 -5.78 16.82 -0.17
N ASN A 201 -6.38 17.83 -0.83
CA ASN A 201 -6.38 19.20 -0.32
C ASN A 201 -4.96 19.73 -0.04
N ARG A 202 -4.01 19.36 -0.91
CA ARG A 202 -2.59 19.67 -0.78
C ARG A 202 -2.05 20.25 -2.10
N PRO A 203 -2.06 21.56 -2.28
CA PRO A 203 -1.52 22.20 -3.49
C PRO A 203 -0.03 21.88 -3.63
N VAL A 204 0.45 21.85 -4.86
CA VAL A 204 1.87 21.69 -5.15
C VAL A 204 2.63 22.90 -4.63
N LEU A 205 3.76 22.66 -3.98
CA LEU A 205 4.60 23.72 -3.44
C LEU A 205 5.95 23.79 -4.16
N CYS A 206 6.38 25.02 -4.44
CA CYS A 206 7.71 25.30 -4.94
C CYS A 206 8.55 25.92 -3.83
N ALA A 207 9.65 25.26 -3.45
CA ALA A 207 10.54 25.77 -2.40
C ALA A 207 11.91 26.18 -2.99
N ILE A 208 12.41 27.31 -2.54
CA ILE A 208 13.78 27.74 -2.82
C ILE A 208 14.74 27.05 -1.83
N SER A 209 15.89 26.63 -2.35
CA SER A 209 17.01 26.13 -1.56
C SER A 209 18.31 26.82 -2.01
N ASN A 210 19.38 26.62 -1.27
CA ASN A 210 20.71 27.10 -1.62
C ASN A 210 21.25 26.52 -2.95
N THR A 211 20.60 25.52 -3.50
CA THR A 211 20.90 24.90 -4.81
C THR A 211 19.94 25.35 -5.90
N SER A 212 19.01 26.25 -5.60
CA SER A 212 18.05 26.79 -6.59
C SER A 212 18.74 27.78 -7.51
N GLY A 213 18.54 27.62 -8.82
CA GLY A 213 19.08 28.56 -9.83
C GLY A 213 18.32 29.89 -9.90
N PRO A 214 18.79 30.86 -10.69
CA PRO A 214 18.18 32.19 -10.83
C PRO A 214 16.68 32.14 -11.25
N VAL A 215 16.29 31.15 -12.03
CA VAL A 215 14.90 30.96 -12.50
C VAL A 215 13.94 30.77 -11.33
N SER A 216 14.31 30.00 -10.32
CA SER A 216 13.47 29.79 -9.12
C SER A 216 13.21 31.07 -8.33
N TYR A 217 14.22 31.95 -8.25
CA TYR A 217 14.10 33.26 -7.58
C TYR A 217 13.21 34.23 -8.35
N THR A 218 13.31 34.27 -9.67
CA THR A 218 12.54 35.19 -10.52
C THR A 218 11.05 34.83 -10.45
N HIS A 219 10.70 33.58 -10.44
CA HIS A 219 9.30 33.12 -10.41
C HIS A 219 8.64 33.33 -9.04
N LEU A 220 9.34 33.08 -7.92
CA LEU A 220 8.77 33.34 -6.60
C LEU A 220 8.52 34.83 -6.35
N ARG A 221 9.41 35.73 -6.79
CA ARG A 221 9.17 37.18 -6.72
C ARG A 221 7.96 37.66 -7.51
N ALA A 222 7.65 36.98 -8.61
CA ALA A 222 6.47 37.37 -9.42
C ALA A 222 5.14 37.01 -8.70
N HIS A 223 5.15 36.07 -7.79
CA HIS A 223 3.99 35.66 -6.97
C HIS A 223 3.89 36.38 -5.62
N GLU A 224 4.99 36.91 -5.08
CA GLU A 224 4.97 37.74 -3.86
C GLU A 224 4.50 39.18 -4.08
N THR A 225 4.27 39.59 -5.31
CA THR A 225 3.83 40.93 -5.67
C THR A 225 2.35 41.04 -6.04
N LEU A 226 1.56 40.03 -5.71
CA LEU A 226 0.11 40.06 -5.73
C LEU A 226 -0.39 39.83 -4.28
#